data_f73ab975686b892d9591ef296b8b9a9d
#
_entry.id   f73ab975686b892d9591ef296b8b9a9d
#
_cell.length_a   1.000
_cell.length_b   1.000
_cell.length_c   1.000
_cell.angle_alpha   90.00
_cell.angle_beta   90.00
_cell.angle_gamma   90.00
#
_symmetry.space_group_name_H-M   'P 1'
#
loop_
_entity.id
_entity.type
_entity.pdbx_description
1 polymer ?
#
loop_
_entity_poly.entity_id
_entity_poly.type
_entity_poly.pdbx_seq_one_letter_code
_entity_poly.pdbx_strand_id
1 'polypeptide(L)'
;MSPATIATATLPAPAVHAVYAESDSTMELHTESETSTSNSDHPLHDGKEKMGSLASRLRALYDENITAKILRTAREGLTGADAGKYILREANFWTCGFFPGSVYSIAERLTKYPQALPGSHEKERLLDELWTLGAAWAEPIHAMALRTDTHDMSFMIQPSMRVRWEVARDKEAFKSIVTAAHSLYSRYSNTVGAIRSWDVLAQHGVNITSQTDDFLVIIDSMCNLDLLYYVASHTGDVGLWHAATRHAKTLIATNLRPEKGAEGKELFSTVHVVNFDPKTGNLKERRTGQGFHATSTWARGQAWAVLGYAQSFMWTKNPDFLHVAVGLAEYFILRLETSSALVEVPVPGGGAKGRYVPLWDFDAPIENEKNPLRDSSAGVIAANGMLVLSQALASVGSVVESKRFLDMAVTIVEDTLAFSLAPELVRLNYDGQAIAVADVAPGKRFDAVLKNATANHNAKDHKRYWDHGLVYGDYYLIEFGNRLLKMGLV
;
A
#
# COMPACT_ATOMS: atom_id res chain seq x y z
N MET A 1 -46.01 24.60 -33.07
CA MET A 1 -45.83 23.50 -32.14
C MET A 1 -44.35 23.28 -31.98
N SER A 2 -43.77 23.85 -30.91
CA SER A 2 -42.37 23.66 -30.57
C SER A 2 -42.16 22.37 -29.79
N PRO A 3 -41.08 21.61 -30.01
CA PRO A 3 -40.76 20.45 -29.18
C PRO A 3 -40.19 20.88 -27.83
N ALA A 4 -40.72 20.28 -26.77
CA ALA A 4 -40.29 20.48 -25.39
C ALA A 4 -38.89 19.91 -25.20
N THR A 5 -37.99 20.75 -24.69
CA THR A 5 -36.64 20.38 -24.26
C THR A 5 -36.75 19.63 -22.93
N ILE A 6 -36.44 18.35 -22.94
CA ILE A 6 -36.25 17.57 -21.71
C ILE A 6 -34.94 17.99 -21.10
N ALA A 7 -34.99 18.71 -19.97
CA ALA A 7 -33.84 19.01 -19.16
C ALA A 7 -33.38 17.72 -18.48
N THR A 8 -32.27 17.18 -18.92
CA THR A 8 -31.51 16.15 -18.17
C THR A 8 -30.90 16.80 -16.94
N ALA A 9 -31.48 16.52 -15.77
CA ALA A 9 -30.88 16.88 -14.51
C ALA A 9 -29.57 16.09 -14.36
N THR A 10 -28.45 16.75 -14.53
CA THR A 10 -27.13 16.24 -14.12
C THR A 10 -27.12 16.17 -12.60
N LEU A 11 -27.17 14.96 -12.07
CA LEU A 11 -26.86 14.70 -10.67
C LEU A 11 -25.41 15.14 -10.42
N PRO A 12 -25.11 15.86 -9.32
CA PRO A 12 -23.74 16.18 -8.98
C PRO A 12 -22.97 14.87 -8.75
N ALA A 13 -21.78 14.76 -9.37
CA ALA A 13 -20.89 13.62 -9.18
C ALA A 13 -20.57 13.48 -7.68
N PRO A 14 -20.69 12.29 -7.08
CA PRO A 14 -20.35 12.09 -5.68
C PRO A 14 -18.84 12.24 -5.49
N ALA A 15 -18.44 13.22 -4.70
CA ALA A 15 -17.07 13.42 -4.27
C ALA A 15 -16.80 12.48 -3.09
N VAL A 16 -16.26 11.29 -3.35
CA VAL A 16 -16.12 10.30 -2.28
C VAL A 16 -14.85 9.48 -2.42
N HIS A 17 -13.96 9.57 -1.44
CA HIS A 17 -12.79 8.71 -1.33
C HIS A 17 -12.49 8.36 0.13
N ALA A 18 -12.40 7.06 0.43
CA ALA A 18 -12.12 6.55 1.77
C ALA A 18 -10.64 6.69 2.12
N VAL A 19 -10.32 7.25 3.28
CA VAL A 19 -8.94 7.52 3.69
C VAL A 19 -8.55 6.84 4.99
N TYR A 20 -9.41 6.84 5.99
CA TYR A 20 -9.10 6.33 7.33
C TYR A 20 -10.30 5.61 7.96
N ALA A 21 -10.02 4.55 8.73
CA ALA A 21 -10.98 3.95 9.63
C ALA A 21 -10.52 4.20 11.09
N GLU A 22 -11.31 4.89 11.89
CA GLU A 22 -11.01 5.15 13.30
C GLU A 22 -11.36 3.94 14.17
N SER A 23 -10.52 3.62 15.16
CA SER A 23 -10.80 2.63 16.19
C SER A 23 -11.28 3.33 17.46
N ASP A 24 -12.42 2.91 18.03
CA ASP A 24 -12.79 3.30 19.40
C ASP A 24 -11.89 2.56 20.38
N SER A 25 -10.96 3.27 20.99
CA SER A 25 -10.11 2.76 22.06
C SER A 25 -10.78 2.98 23.43
N THR A 26 -11.80 2.20 23.74
CA THR A 26 -12.24 1.97 25.12
C THR A 26 -12.40 0.47 25.31
N MET A 27 -11.32 -0.19 25.65
CA MET A 27 -11.35 -1.58 26.11
C MET A 27 -11.36 -1.58 27.64
N GLU A 28 -12.53 -1.80 28.23
CA GLU A 28 -12.62 -2.22 29.61
C GLU A 28 -12.09 -3.63 29.77
N LEU A 29 -11.10 -3.77 30.63
CA LEU A 29 -10.51 -5.06 31.02
C LEU A 29 -11.45 -5.76 31.99
N HIS A 30 -12.16 -6.78 31.53
CA HIS A 30 -12.70 -7.81 32.43
C HIS A 30 -11.66 -8.92 32.56
N THR A 31 -11.11 -8.98 33.80
CA THR A 31 -10.32 -10.11 34.29
C THR A 31 -11.26 -11.15 34.87
N GLU A 32 -11.34 -12.31 34.25
CA GLU A 32 -11.80 -13.52 34.95
C GLU A 32 -10.66 -14.53 35.00
N SER A 33 -10.30 -14.88 36.22
CA SER A 33 -9.34 -15.93 36.56
C SER A 33 -10.09 -17.25 36.74
N GLU A 34 -9.71 -18.27 36.02
CA GLU A 34 -9.96 -19.64 36.44
C GLU A 34 -8.70 -20.50 36.34
N THR A 35 -8.31 -21.02 37.48
CA THR A 35 -7.27 -22.00 37.72
C THR A 35 -7.81 -23.41 37.52
N SER A 36 -7.16 -24.25 36.73
CA SER A 36 -7.21 -25.68 36.98
C SER A 36 -5.91 -26.38 36.54
N THR A 37 -5.32 -27.04 37.50
CA THR A 37 -4.17 -27.94 37.41
C THR A 37 -4.58 -29.30 36.89
N SER A 38 -3.79 -29.93 36.00
CA SER A 38 -3.49 -31.38 36.12
C SER A 38 -2.37 -31.83 35.16
N ASN A 39 -1.63 -32.73 35.67
CA ASN A 39 -0.37 -33.36 35.26
C ASN A 39 -0.41 -34.23 34.00
N SER A 40 0.80 -34.35 33.45
CA SER A 40 1.54 -35.54 33.07
C SER A 40 1.49 -36.08 31.63
N ASP A 41 2.69 -36.33 31.23
CA ASP A 41 3.25 -37.32 30.30
C ASP A 41 3.61 -36.86 28.89
N HIS A 42 4.94 -36.70 28.70
CA HIS A 42 5.64 -36.72 27.40
C HIS A 42 5.52 -38.09 26.72
N PRO A 43 5.41 -38.08 25.39
CA PRO A 43 6.48 -38.69 24.59
C PRO A 43 7.02 -37.75 23.53
N LEU A 44 8.32 -37.81 23.31
CA LEU A 44 9.10 -37.24 22.23
C LEU A 44 8.47 -37.63 20.88
N HIS A 45 7.90 -36.70 20.18
CA HIS A 45 7.52 -36.83 18.78
C HIS A 45 8.34 -35.94 17.89
N ASP A 46 9.05 -36.59 17.00
CA ASP A 46 9.82 -36.08 15.86
C ASP A 46 8.96 -35.11 15.05
N GLY A 47 9.14 -33.80 15.31
CA GLY A 47 8.31 -32.73 14.76
C GLY A 47 8.79 -32.31 13.38
N LYS A 48 8.53 -33.10 12.33
CA LYS A 48 8.31 -32.56 10.99
C LYS A 48 6.86 -32.08 10.90
N GLU A 49 6.61 -30.83 11.40
CA GLU A 49 5.39 -30.13 11.06
C GLU A 49 5.29 -30.03 9.53
N LYS A 50 4.26 -30.65 8.96
CA LYS A 50 3.86 -30.45 7.58
C LYS A 50 3.50 -28.95 7.45
N MET A 51 4.43 -28.11 6.98
CA MET A 51 4.12 -26.74 6.55
C MET A 51 2.95 -26.84 5.56
N GLY A 52 1.81 -26.26 5.92
CA GLY A 52 0.64 -26.18 5.05
C GLY A 52 1.02 -25.55 3.71
N SER A 53 0.28 -25.82 2.64
CA SER A 53 0.50 -25.16 1.36
C SER A 53 0.42 -23.65 1.52
N LEU A 54 1.11 -22.88 0.67
CA LEU A 54 1.09 -21.41 0.69
C LEU A 54 -0.35 -20.87 0.66
N ALA A 55 -1.22 -21.48 -0.14
CA ALA A 55 -2.65 -21.14 -0.20
C ALA A 55 -3.36 -21.34 1.17
N SER A 56 -3.00 -22.39 1.93
CA SER A 56 -3.56 -22.61 3.27
C SER A 56 -3.08 -21.56 4.28
N ARG A 57 -1.80 -21.21 4.24
CA ARG A 57 -1.19 -20.21 5.13
C ARG A 57 -1.78 -18.81 4.92
N LEU A 58 -2.06 -18.45 3.67
CA LEU A 58 -2.56 -17.13 3.26
C LEU A 58 -4.06 -17.13 2.92
N ARG A 59 -4.81 -18.12 3.42
CA ARG A 59 -6.24 -18.29 3.09
C ARG A 59 -7.06 -17.02 3.29
N ALA A 60 -6.79 -16.26 4.36
CA ALA A 60 -7.52 -15.04 4.67
C ALA A 60 -7.46 -13.97 3.56
N LEU A 61 -6.44 -13.99 2.67
CA LEU A 61 -6.37 -13.10 1.50
C LEU A 61 -7.47 -13.37 0.46
N TYR A 62 -8.02 -14.58 0.46
CA TYR A 62 -8.98 -15.05 -0.53
C TYR A 62 -10.35 -15.34 0.09
N ASP A 63 -10.49 -15.14 1.40
CA ASP A 63 -11.78 -15.26 2.09
C ASP A 63 -12.76 -14.16 1.64
N GLU A 64 -14.04 -14.46 1.68
CA GLU A 64 -15.10 -13.53 1.27
C GLU A 64 -15.14 -12.24 2.08
N ASN A 65 -14.63 -12.27 3.34
CA ASN A 65 -14.63 -11.11 4.24
C ASN A 65 -14.03 -9.85 3.61
N ILE A 66 -12.87 -9.97 2.93
CA ILE A 66 -12.24 -8.83 2.26
C ILE A 66 -13.15 -8.28 1.16
N THR A 67 -13.67 -9.17 0.30
CA THR A 67 -14.60 -8.81 -0.77
C THR A 67 -15.86 -8.15 -0.23
N ALA A 68 -16.43 -8.72 0.85
CA ALA A 68 -17.65 -8.21 1.47
C ALA A 68 -17.44 -6.81 2.09
N LYS A 69 -16.29 -6.56 2.76
CA LYS A 69 -15.96 -5.23 3.28
C LYS A 69 -15.82 -4.18 2.18
N ILE A 70 -15.09 -4.51 1.12
CA ILE A 70 -14.91 -3.59 -0.02
C ILE A 70 -16.26 -3.33 -0.73
N LEU A 71 -17.06 -4.37 -0.97
CA LEU A 71 -18.39 -4.22 -1.59
C LEU A 71 -19.31 -3.33 -0.74
N ARG A 72 -19.36 -3.54 0.57
CA ARG A 72 -20.14 -2.71 1.49
C ARG A 72 -19.73 -1.23 1.41
N THR A 73 -18.46 -0.95 1.57
CA THR A 73 -17.93 0.40 1.52
C THR A 73 -18.19 1.06 0.16
N ALA A 74 -18.07 0.29 -0.94
CA ALA A 74 -18.35 0.80 -2.29
C ALA A 74 -19.80 1.23 -2.46
N ARG A 75 -20.77 0.46 -1.93
CA ARG A 75 -22.20 0.78 -1.98
C ARG A 75 -22.55 1.99 -1.13
N GLU A 76 -22.13 1.97 0.13
CA GLU A 76 -22.51 2.97 1.12
C GLU A 76 -21.86 4.32 0.85
N GLY A 77 -20.59 4.33 0.45
CA GLY A 77 -19.90 5.57 0.10
C GLY A 77 -20.55 6.31 -1.09
N LEU A 78 -21.09 5.59 -2.07
CA LEU A 78 -21.80 6.19 -3.22
C LEU A 78 -23.19 6.69 -2.87
N THR A 79 -23.85 6.11 -1.90
CA THR A 79 -25.21 6.50 -1.50
C THR A 79 -25.23 7.67 -0.53
N GLY A 80 -24.08 8.13 -0.05
CA GLY A 80 -23.99 9.16 0.97
C GLY A 80 -24.45 8.71 2.36
N ALA A 81 -24.66 7.40 2.58
CA ALA A 81 -24.89 6.84 3.89
C ALA A 81 -23.64 7.01 4.77
N ASP A 82 -23.83 7.00 6.08
CA ASP A 82 -22.69 6.98 7.01
C ASP A 82 -21.87 5.71 6.75
N ALA A 83 -20.69 5.90 6.14
CA ALA A 83 -19.84 4.82 5.70
C ALA A 83 -19.06 4.13 6.85
N GLY A 84 -19.56 4.26 8.07
CA GLY A 84 -18.98 3.65 9.25
C GLY A 84 -17.70 4.37 9.70
N LYS A 85 -16.57 3.65 9.71
CA LYS A 85 -15.31 4.18 10.26
C LYS A 85 -14.37 4.82 9.23
N TYR A 86 -14.67 4.75 7.94
CA TYR A 86 -13.90 5.44 6.91
C TYR A 86 -14.28 6.93 6.82
N ILE A 87 -13.27 7.79 6.74
CA ILE A 87 -13.43 9.21 6.46
C ILE A 87 -13.28 9.42 4.94
N LEU A 88 -14.34 9.92 4.32
CA LEU A 88 -14.35 10.21 2.90
C LEU A 88 -13.62 11.51 2.59
N ARG A 89 -12.89 11.55 1.46
CA ARG A 89 -12.14 12.70 0.96
C ARG A 89 -12.50 12.99 -0.48
N GLU A 90 -12.24 14.24 -0.90
CA GLU A 90 -12.34 14.63 -2.30
C GLU A 90 -11.35 13.87 -3.19
N ALA A 91 -11.68 13.73 -4.48
CA ALA A 91 -10.83 13.05 -5.47
C ALA A 91 -9.43 13.64 -5.62
N ASN A 92 -9.24 14.89 -5.24
CA ASN A 92 -7.93 15.55 -5.27
C ASN A 92 -6.97 15.09 -4.16
N PHE A 93 -7.40 14.23 -3.23
CA PHE A 93 -6.51 13.68 -2.21
C PHE A 93 -5.68 12.53 -2.79
N TRP A 94 -4.41 12.46 -2.45
CA TRP A 94 -3.43 11.55 -3.05
C TRP A 94 -3.79 10.06 -3.00
N THR A 95 -4.65 9.65 -2.05
CA THR A 95 -5.08 8.25 -1.90
C THR A 95 -6.27 7.86 -2.75
N CYS A 96 -6.81 8.77 -3.57
CA CYS A 96 -8.07 8.59 -4.28
C CYS A 96 -8.12 7.35 -5.20
N GLY A 97 -6.97 6.91 -5.71
CA GLY A 97 -6.88 5.74 -6.58
C GLY A 97 -7.02 4.39 -5.87
N PHE A 98 -6.70 4.32 -4.57
CA PHE A 98 -6.56 3.03 -3.88
C PHE A 98 -7.89 2.34 -3.60
N PHE A 99 -8.94 3.07 -3.21
CA PHE A 99 -10.22 2.43 -2.95
C PHE A 99 -10.85 1.84 -4.22
N PRO A 100 -11.06 2.61 -5.31
CA PRO A 100 -11.49 2.01 -6.58
C PRO A 100 -10.48 0.98 -7.09
N GLY A 101 -9.19 1.14 -6.82
CA GLY A 101 -8.17 0.13 -7.08
C GLY A 101 -8.46 -1.19 -6.37
N SER A 102 -8.86 -1.17 -5.10
CA SER A 102 -9.27 -2.36 -4.35
C SER A 102 -10.47 -3.05 -4.96
N VAL A 103 -11.49 -2.27 -5.39
CA VAL A 103 -12.67 -2.80 -6.10
C VAL A 103 -12.25 -3.50 -7.40
N TYR A 104 -11.43 -2.84 -8.21
CA TYR A 104 -10.96 -3.42 -9.47
C TYR A 104 -9.96 -4.58 -9.30
N SER A 105 -9.15 -4.59 -8.24
CA SER A 105 -8.27 -5.73 -7.94
C SER A 105 -9.07 -6.99 -7.60
N ILE A 106 -10.21 -6.85 -6.91
CA ILE A 106 -11.13 -7.97 -6.67
C ILE A 106 -11.81 -8.38 -7.98
N ALA A 107 -12.26 -7.44 -8.81
CA ALA A 107 -12.84 -7.73 -10.12
C ALA A 107 -11.85 -8.43 -11.06
N GLU A 108 -10.57 -8.01 -11.08
CA GLU A 108 -9.49 -8.70 -11.80
C GLU A 108 -9.32 -10.13 -11.31
N ARG A 109 -9.31 -10.34 -9.98
CA ARG A 109 -9.20 -11.68 -9.38
C ARG A 109 -10.35 -12.60 -9.81
N LEU A 110 -11.60 -12.11 -9.76
CA LEU A 110 -12.77 -12.87 -10.22
C LEU A 110 -12.71 -13.20 -11.70
N THR A 111 -12.22 -12.27 -12.52
CA THR A 111 -12.13 -12.44 -13.98
C THR A 111 -11.03 -13.41 -14.39
N LYS A 112 -9.83 -13.26 -13.84
CA LYS A 112 -8.63 -14.04 -14.28
C LYS A 112 -8.40 -15.29 -13.46
N TYR A 113 -8.83 -15.33 -12.19
CA TYR A 113 -8.58 -16.41 -11.22
C TYR A 113 -9.84 -16.78 -10.45
N PRO A 114 -10.93 -17.18 -11.15
CA PRO A 114 -12.21 -17.46 -10.49
C PRO A 114 -12.15 -18.60 -9.45
N GLN A 115 -11.16 -19.46 -9.54
CA GLN A 115 -10.92 -20.54 -8.57
C GLN A 115 -10.43 -20.02 -7.20
N ALA A 116 -9.85 -18.83 -7.14
CA ALA A 116 -9.31 -18.26 -5.91
C ALA A 116 -10.40 -17.79 -4.92
N LEU A 117 -11.62 -17.63 -5.38
CA LEU A 117 -12.77 -17.34 -4.52
C LEU A 117 -13.67 -18.59 -4.48
N PRO A 118 -13.61 -19.42 -3.42
CA PRO A 118 -14.44 -20.60 -3.32
C PRO A 118 -15.92 -20.23 -3.24
N GLY A 119 -16.70 -20.96 -4.02
CA GLY A 119 -18.15 -21.11 -3.86
C GLY A 119 -19.03 -19.92 -4.19
N SER A 120 -19.34 -19.66 -5.45
CA SER A 120 -20.70 -19.22 -5.78
C SER A 120 -21.00 -19.38 -7.24
N HIS A 121 -22.20 -19.87 -7.54
CA HIS A 121 -22.88 -19.73 -8.83
C HIS A 121 -23.20 -18.25 -9.17
N GLU A 122 -22.84 -17.30 -8.30
CA GLU A 122 -23.18 -15.88 -8.38
C GLU A 122 -21.98 -14.98 -8.59
N LYS A 123 -20.83 -15.54 -8.98
CA LYS A 123 -19.61 -14.79 -9.28
C LYS A 123 -19.81 -13.76 -10.38
N GLU A 124 -20.61 -14.07 -11.39
CA GLU A 124 -20.91 -13.17 -12.51
C GLU A 124 -21.64 -11.91 -12.00
N ARG A 125 -22.66 -12.09 -11.15
CA ARG A 125 -23.40 -10.95 -10.57
C ARG A 125 -22.49 -10.08 -9.67
N LEU A 126 -21.66 -10.72 -8.84
CA LEU A 126 -20.69 -9.98 -8.01
C LEU A 126 -19.69 -9.21 -8.89
N LEU A 127 -19.24 -9.83 -9.97
CA LEU A 127 -18.32 -9.20 -10.92
C LEU A 127 -18.97 -7.99 -11.61
N ASP A 128 -20.20 -8.12 -12.10
CA ASP A 128 -20.94 -7.04 -12.75
C ASP A 128 -21.16 -5.85 -11.80
N GLU A 129 -21.48 -6.15 -10.53
CA GLU A 129 -21.65 -5.12 -9.51
C GLU A 129 -20.32 -4.41 -9.18
N LEU A 130 -19.23 -5.16 -9.03
CA LEU A 130 -17.91 -4.58 -8.79
C LEU A 130 -17.46 -3.69 -9.95
N TRP A 131 -17.71 -4.08 -11.20
CA TRP A 131 -17.43 -3.23 -12.36
C TRP A 131 -18.29 -1.95 -12.35
N THR A 132 -19.58 -2.05 -12.02
CA THR A 132 -20.50 -0.90 -11.94
C THR A 132 -20.07 0.08 -10.85
N LEU A 133 -19.84 -0.41 -9.64
CA LEU A 133 -19.38 0.42 -8.51
C LEU A 133 -17.98 0.98 -8.76
N GLY A 134 -17.08 0.16 -9.27
CA GLY A 134 -15.73 0.60 -9.62
C GLY A 134 -15.73 1.72 -10.65
N ALA A 135 -16.60 1.67 -11.66
CA ALA A 135 -16.76 2.74 -12.65
C ALA A 135 -17.22 4.05 -12.00
N ALA A 136 -18.23 3.99 -11.13
CA ALA A 136 -18.74 5.17 -10.43
C ALA A 136 -17.67 5.81 -9.51
N TRP A 137 -16.91 4.99 -8.76
CA TRP A 137 -15.82 5.47 -7.92
C TRP A 137 -14.63 6.02 -8.68
N ALA A 138 -14.34 5.48 -9.88
CA ALA A 138 -13.22 5.89 -10.70
C ALA A 138 -13.54 7.09 -11.63
N GLU A 139 -14.81 7.47 -11.79
CA GLU A 139 -15.20 8.56 -12.68
C GLU A 139 -14.49 9.89 -12.36
N PRO A 140 -14.46 10.38 -11.10
CA PRO A 140 -13.78 11.64 -10.79
C PRO A 140 -12.25 11.55 -10.93
N ILE A 141 -11.66 10.34 -10.99
CA ILE A 141 -10.22 10.13 -11.12
C ILE A 141 -9.72 10.51 -12.53
N HIS A 142 -10.57 10.42 -13.57
CA HIS A 142 -10.21 10.87 -14.92
C HIS A 142 -9.73 12.34 -14.93
N ALA A 143 -10.43 13.22 -14.21
CA ALA A 143 -10.03 14.63 -14.11
C ALA A 143 -8.72 14.82 -13.34
N MET A 144 -8.40 13.95 -12.38
CA MET A 144 -7.16 14.01 -11.60
C MET A 144 -5.91 13.75 -12.44
N ALA A 145 -6.03 13.09 -13.58
CA ALA A 145 -4.92 12.87 -14.51
C ALA A 145 -4.28 14.18 -15.03
N LEU A 146 -5.01 15.28 -15.00
CA LEU A 146 -4.54 16.61 -15.44
C LEU A 146 -3.75 17.38 -14.36
N ARG A 147 -3.66 16.87 -13.14
CA ARG A 147 -2.99 17.59 -12.04
C ARG A 147 -1.49 17.64 -12.22
N THR A 148 -0.93 18.83 -11.97
CA THR A 148 0.51 19.10 -12.06
C THR A 148 1.10 19.63 -10.75
N ASP A 149 0.35 19.58 -9.64
CA ASP A 149 0.71 20.11 -8.33
C ASP A 149 1.12 19.03 -7.31
N THR A 150 1.12 17.76 -7.73
CA THR A 150 1.53 16.60 -6.92
C THR A 150 2.34 15.61 -7.73
N HIS A 151 3.19 14.84 -7.06
CA HIS A 151 3.88 13.70 -7.66
C HIS A 151 3.13 12.37 -7.53
N ASP A 152 2.01 12.32 -6.81
CA ASP A 152 1.29 11.10 -6.46
C ASP A 152 0.47 10.52 -7.63
N MET A 153 0.79 10.89 -8.85
CA MET A 153 0.01 10.57 -10.04
C MET A 153 -0.15 9.07 -10.29
N SER A 154 0.87 8.27 -9.97
CA SER A 154 0.74 6.82 -10.05
C SER A 154 -0.24 6.28 -9.01
N PHE A 155 -0.16 6.74 -7.76
CA PHE A 155 -1.06 6.34 -6.68
C PHE A 155 -2.52 6.72 -6.95
N MET A 156 -2.73 7.88 -7.57
CA MET A 156 -4.06 8.38 -7.89
C MET A 156 -4.70 7.66 -9.10
N ILE A 157 -3.91 7.28 -10.09
CA ILE A 157 -4.42 6.86 -11.40
C ILE A 157 -4.29 5.35 -11.64
N GLN A 158 -3.11 4.77 -11.42
CA GLN A 158 -2.85 3.38 -11.82
C GLN A 158 -3.70 2.33 -11.10
N PRO A 159 -3.98 2.42 -9.77
CA PRO A 159 -4.68 1.36 -9.07
C PRO A 159 -6.02 0.97 -9.70
N SER A 160 -6.74 1.93 -10.24
CA SER A 160 -8.02 1.70 -10.92
C SER A 160 -7.89 1.65 -12.45
N MET A 161 -7.26 2.65 -13.06
CA MET A 161 -7.26 2.80 -14.52
C MET A 161 -6.44 1.73 -15.23
N ARG A 162 -5.37 1.23 -14.59
CA ARG A 162 -4.56 0.17 -15.20
C ARG A 162 -5.32 -1.15 -15.31
N VAL A 163 -6.08 -1.53 -14.28
CA VAL A 163 -6.92 -2.73 -14.34
C VAL A 163 -8.02 -2.58 -15.40
N ARG A 164 -8.69 -1.43 -15.47
CA ARG A 164 -9.67 -1.14 -16.54
C ARG A 164 -9.08 -1.32 -17.93
N TRP A 165 -7.87 -0.80 -18.15
CA TRP A 165 -7.17 -0.96 -19.44
C TRP A 165 -6.74 -2.42 -19.69
N GLU A 166 -6.07 -3.05 -18.73
CA GLU A 166 -5.48 -4.38 -18.92
C GLU A 166 -6.53 -5.51 -18.99
N VAL A 167 -7.67 -5.37 -18.29
CA VAL A 167 -8.74 -6.38 -18.24
C VAL A 167 -9.84 -6.08 -19.27
N ALA A 168 -10.37 -4.87 -19.27
CA ALA A 168 -11.51 -4.50 -20.10
C ALA A 168 -11.16 -3.74 -21.40
N ARG A 169 -9.87 -3.41 -21.63
CA ARG A 169 -9.41 -2.63 -22.78
C ARG A 169 -10.06 -1.24 -22.87
N ASP A 170 -10.36 -0.65 -21.72
CA ASP A 170 -10.95 0.67 -21.62
C ASP A 170 -9.98 1.76 -22.10
N LYS A 171 -10.27 2.33 -23.27
CA LYS A 171 -9.40 3.32 -23.91
C LYS A 171 -9.35 4.66 -23.16
N GLU A 172 -10.43 5.06 -22.50
CA GLU A 172 -10.46 6.30 -21.72
C GLU A 172 -9.61 6.14 -20.44
N ALA A 173 -9.61 4.97 -19.83
CA ALA A 173 -8.69 4.66 -18.74
C ALA A 173 -7.24 4.74 -19.18
N PHE A 174 -6.89 4.18 -20.35
CA PHE A 174 -5.53 4.30 -20.90
C PHE A 174 -5.14 5.74 -21.21
N LYS A 175 -6.05 6.52 -21.77
CA LYS A 175 -5.85 7.95 -22.02
C LYS A 175 -5.54 8.72 -20.73
N SER A 176 -6.26 8.42 -19.65
CA SER A 176 -5.98 9.02 -18.33
C SER A 176 -4.60 8.62 -17.80
N ILE A 177 -4.17 7.37 -17.99
CA ILE A 177 -2.82 6.91 -17.63
C ILE A 177 -1.75 7.71 -18.38
N VAL A 178 -1.92 7.86 -19.70
CA VAL A 178 -0.98 8.63 -20.54
C VAL A 178 -0.95 10.10 -20.12
N THR A 179 -2.11 10.71 -19.91
CA THR A 179 -2.22 12.11 -19.45
C THR A 179 -1.52 12.30 -18.09
N ALA A 180 -1.77 11.40 -17.15
CA ALA A 180 -1.14 11.45 -15.82
C ALA A 180 0.39 11.32 -15.86
N ALA A 181 0.92 10.51 -16.77
CA ALA A 181 2.36 10.39 -16.94
C ALA A 181 2.98 11.70 -17.44
N HIS A 182 2.35 12.37 -18.39
CA HIS A 182 2.82 13.69 -18.84
C HIS A 182 2.63 14.77 -17.78
N SER A 183 1.57 14.75 -16.99
CA SER A 183 1.38 15.64 -15.85
C SER A 183 2.48 15.44 -14.80
N LEU A 184 2.84 14.19 -14.49
CA LEU A 184 3.97 13.89 -13.60
C LEU A 184 5.30 14.35 -14.19
N TYR A 185 5.51 14.10 -15.48
CA TYR A 185 6.73 14.50 -16.20
C TYR A 185 6.93 16.02 -16.23
N SER A 186 5.84 16.81 -16.28
CA SER A 186 5.93 18.28 -16.24
C SER A 186 6.60 18.82 -14.97
N ARG A 187 6.69 18.01 -13.92
CA ARG A 187 7.37 18.34 -12.65
C ARG A 187 8.86 17.98 -12.64
N TYR A 188 9.38 17.41 -13.73
CA TYR A 188 10.78 17.01 -13.82
C TYR A 188 11.68 18.22 -14.07
N SER A 189 12.78 18.30 -13.31
CA SER A 189 13.84 19.28 -13.49
C SER A 189 15.12 18.62 -14.00
N ASN A 190 15.60 19.04 -15.16
CA ASN A 190 16.90 18.61 -15.69
C ASN A 190 18.07 19.02 -14.78
N THR A 191 17.99 20.18 -14.14
CA THR A 191 19.01 20.73 -13.23
C THR A 191 19.16 19.85 -11.99
N VAL A 192 18.05 19.52 -11.35
CA VAL A 192 18.03 18.63 -10.17
C VAL A 192 18.20 17.17 -10.57
N GLY A 193 17.74 16.78 -11.76
CA GLY A 193 17.67 15.40 -12.21
C GLY A 193 16.58 14.60 -11.49
N ALA A 194 15.51 15.26 -11.03
CA ALA A 194 14.43 14.65 -10.30
C ALA A 194 13.07 15.30 -10.59
N ILE A 195 12.00 14.62 -10.18
CA ILE A 195 10.62 15.09 -10.23
C ILE A 195 10.31 15.74 -8.89
N ARG A 196 9.77 16.97 -8.90
CA ARG A 196 9.32 17.66 -7.69
C ARG A 196 8.18 16.88 -7.04
N SER A 197 8.30 16.59 -5.77
CA SER A 197 7.26 15.88 -5.02
C SER A 197 6.19 16.84 -4.50
N TRP A 198 6.58 17.78 -3.66
CA TRP A 198 5.70 18.77 -3.06
C TRP A 198 6.06 20.19 -3.49
N ASP A 199 5.04 21.02 -3.63
CA ASP A 199 5.19 22.45 -3.88
C ASP A 199 5.39 23.24 -2.58
N VAL A 200 4.85 22.71 -1.48
CA VAL A 200 4.89 23.31 -0.14
C VAL A 200 5.14 22.25 0.91
N LEU A 201 5.93 22.58 1.93
CA LEU A 201 6.03 21.84 3.19
C LEU A 201 5.82 22.79 4.35
N ALA A 202 4.64 22.71 4.99
CA ALA A 202 4.28 23.52 6.16
C ALA A 202 4.05 22.60 7.37
N GLN A 203 4.85 22.79 8.40
CA GLN A 203 4.77 22.09 9.69
C GLN A 203 5.12 23.07 10.81
N HIS A 204 4.94 22.71 12.08
CA HIS A 204 5.38 23.54 13.19
C HIS A 204 6.89 23.82 13.12
N GLY A 205 7.23 25.10 12.96
CA GLY A 205 8.62 25.56 12.83
C GLY A 205 9.25 25.29 11.46
N VAL A 206 8.49 24.86 10.45
CA VAL A 206 8.96 24.66 9.07
C VAL A 206 7.95 25.27 8.10
N ASN A 207 8.42 26.16 7.24
CA ASN A 207 7.60 26.78 6.20
C ASN A 207 8.40 26.94 4.91
N ILE A 208 8.31 25.93 4.02
CA ILE A 208 8.95 25.93 2.71
C ILE A 208 7.85 26.09 1.68
N THR A 209 7.78 27.27 1.05
CA THR A 209 6.71 27.66 0.11
C THR A 209 7.22 28.20 -1.21
N SER A 210 8.54 28.53 -1.30
CA SER A 210 9.14 29.09 -2.51
C SER A 210 9.55 27.99 -3.49
N GLN A 211 8.87 27.87 -4.61
CA GLN A 211 9.26 26.92 -5.66
C GLN A 211 10.48 27.37 -6.48
N THR A 212 10.88 28.65 -6.37
CA THR A 212 12.05 29.22 -7.04
C THR A 212 13.35 29.04 -6.25
N ASP A 213 13.23 28.80 -4.94
CA ASP A 213 14.37 28.63 -4.03
C ASP A 213 14.46 27.23 -3.46
N ASP A 214 13.37 26.44 -3.53
CA ASP A 214 13.28 25.11 -2.96
C ASP A 214 12.71 24.11 -3.97
N PHE A 215 13.22 22.88 -3.92
CA PHE A 215 12.76 21.78 -4.74
C PHE A 215 12.69 20.50 -3.89
N LEU A 216 11.48 20.18 -3.44
CA LEU A 216 11.25 19.08 -2.51
C LEU A 216 11.08 17.75 -3.25
N VAL A 217 11.83 16.74 -2.83
CA VAL A 217 11.74 15.37 -3.34
C VAL A 217 11.60 14.41 -2.17
N ILE A 218 10.59 13.55 -2.20
CA ILE A 218 10.39 12.51 -1.17
C ILE A 218 10.60 11.11 -1.74
N ILE A 219 10.92 10.19 -0.86
CA ILE A 219 11.24 8.80 -1.24
C ILE A 219 10.05 8.07 -1.88
N ASP A 220 8.82 8.43 -1.54
CA ASP A 220 7.56 7.89 -2.06
C ASP A 220 7.46 8.03 -3.58
N SER A 221 8.13 9.04 -4.16
CA SER A 221 8.20 9.27 -5.60
C SER A 221 8.74 8.07 -6.37
N MET A 222 9.51 7.20 -5.74
CA MET A 222 10.01 5.97 -6.37
C MET A 222 8.88 5.06 -6.87
N CYS A 223 7.74 4.97 -6.15
CA CYS A 223 6.59 4.20 -6.61
C CYS A 223 5.78 4.89 -7.71
N ASN A 224 5.98 6.19 -7.91
CA ASN A 224 5.33 6.94 -8.99
C ASN A 224 6.07 6.81 -10.34
N LEU A 225 7.29 6.29 -10.35
CA LEU A 225 8.07 6.08 -11.58
C LEU A 225 7.50 4.95 -12.46
N ASP A 226 6.80 3.97 -11.86
CA ASP A 226 6.16 2.88 -12.61
C ASP A 226 5.18 3.41 -13.67
N LEU A 227 4.47 4.52 -13.38
CA LEU A 227 3.60 5.19 -14.34
C LEU A 227 4.36 5.69 -15.57
N LEU A 228 5.53 6.30 -15.37
CA LEU A 228 6.34 6.82 -16.49
C LEU A 228 6.91 5.69 -17.34
N TYR A 229 7.45 4.65 -16.72
CA TYR A 229 7.95 3.47 -17.44
C TYR A 229 6.84 2.75 -18.19
N TYR A 230 5.66 2.59 -17.55
CA TYR A 230 4.50 1.94 -18.14
C TYR A 230 4.07 2.67 -19.43
N VAL A 231 3.89 3.99 -19.36
CA VAL A 231 3.49 4.78 -20.53
C VAL A 231 4.59 4.80 -21.58
N ALA A 232 5.85 4.98 -21.20
CA ALA A 232 6.97 4.95 -22.14
C ALA A 232 7.03 3.63 -22.92
N SER A 233 6.78 2.49 -22.26
CA SER A 233 6.77 1.17 -22.89
C SER A 233 5.64 0.98 -23.91
N HIS A 234 4.51 1.69 -23.73
CA HIS A 234 3.35 1.60 -24.62
C HIS A 234 3.36 2.62 -25.77
N THR A 235 4.02 3.76 -25.54
CA THR A 235 4.00 4.89 -26.49
C THR A 235 5.31 5.11 -27.20
N GLY A 236 6.41 4.55 -26.70
CA GLY A 236 7.76 4.82 -27.19
C GLY A 236 8.33 6.17 -26.72
N ASP A 237 7.71 6.83 -25.75
CA ASP A 237 8.19 8.13 -25.22
C ASP A 237 9.45 7.93 -24.35
N VAL A 238 10.60 8.13 -24.98
CA VAL A 238 11.91 8.00 -24.31
C VAL A 238 12.16 9.10 -23.27
N GLY A 239 11.47 10.25 -23.35
CA GLY A 239 11.60 11.34 -22.39
C GLY A 239 11.08 10.93 -21.00
N LEU A 240 9.93 10.24 -20.94
CA LEU A 240 9.37 9.68 -19.71
C LEU A 240 10.32 8.65 -19.08
N TRP A 241 10.88 7.76 -19.92
CA TRP A 241 11.83 6.74 -19.48
C TRP A 241 13.10 7.33 -18.88
N HIS A 242 13.68 8.33 -19.56
CA HIS A 242 14.89 9.00 -19.10
C HIS A 242 14.66 9.77 -17.80
N ALA A 243 13.54 10.48 -17.68
CA ALA A 243 13.21 11.22 -16.46
C ALA A 243 13.06 10.29 -15.25
N ALA A 244 12.32 9.17 -15.41
CA ALA A 244 12.16 8.16 -14.36
C ALA A 244 13.51 7.57 -13.94
N THR A 245 14.33 7.17 -14.92
CA THR A 245 15.65 6.56 -14.67
C THR A 245 16.61 7.55 -13.99
N ARG A 246 16.61 8.81 -14.43
CA ARG A 246 17.46 9.85 -13.83
C ARG A 246 17.00 10.19 -12.41
N HIS A 247 15.69 10.29 -12.19
CA HIS A 247 15.13 10.48 -10.85
C HIS A 247 15.59 9.38 -9.88
N ALA A 248 15.41 8.11 -10.25
CA ALA A 248 15.85 6.98 -9.42
C ALA A 248 17.35 7.05 -9.06
N LYS A 249 18.20 7.39 -10.03
CA LYS A 249 19.66 7.57 -9.79
C LYS A 249 19.95 8.75 -8.87
N THR A 250 19.24 9.86 -8.99
CA THR A 250 19.39 11.00 -8.08
C THR A 250 19.06 10.61 -6.64
N LEU A 251 17.99 9.84 -6.43
CA LEU A 251 17.59 9.43 -5.09
C LEU A 251 18.57 8.42 -4.45
N ILE A 252 19.27 7.60 -5.21
CA ILE A 252 20.36 6.78 -4.67
C ILE A 252 21.39 7.66 -3.95
N ALA A 253 21.78 8.77 -4.56
CA ALA A 253 22.80 9.67 -4.05
C ALA A 253 22.29 10.56 -2.89
N THR A 254 20.99 10.82 -2.79
CA THR A 254 20.47 11.87 -1.93
C THR A 254 19.52 11.41 -0.83
N ASN A 255 18.63 10.45 -1.14
CA ASN A 255 17.62 9.94 -0.22
C ASN A 255 18.01 8.62 0.45
N LEU A 256 19.08 7.97 0.02
CA LEU A 256 19.57 6.75 0.67
C LEU A 256 20.78 7.04 1.55
N ARG A 257 20.83 6.35 2.67
CA ARG A 257 21.98 6.32 3.57
C ARG A 257 22.59 4.92 3.53
N PRO A 258 23.89 4.78 3.22
CA PRO A 258 24.58 3.50 3.35
C PRO A 258 24.63 3.07 4.81
N GLU A 259 24.26 1.83 5.06
CA GLU A 259 24.30 1.17 6.37
C GLU A 259 25.15 -0.09 6.30
N LYS A 260 25.65 -0.54 7.43
CA LYS A 260 26.45 -1.76 7.51
C LYS A 260 25.62 -2.88 8.13
N GLY A 261 25.43 -3.93 7.36
CA GLY A 261 24.86 -5.19 7.85
C GLY A 261 25.92 -6.11 8.45
N ALA A 262 25.50 -7.28 8.88
CA ALA A 262 26.40 -8.35 9.32
C ALA A 262 27.37 -8.73 8.20
N GLU A 263 28.57 -9.14 8.59
CA GLU A 263 29.64 -9.57 7.65
C GLU A 263 30.03 -8.51 6.59
N GLY A 264 29.71 -7.21 6.87
CA GLY A 264 30.04 -6.11 5.97
C GLY A 264 29.09 -5.96 4.78
N LYS A 265 27.93 -6.62 4.78
CA LYS A 265 26.88 -6.47 3.76
C LYS A 265 26.44 -5.02 3.68
N GLU A 266 26.40 -4.47 2.48
CA GLU A 266 25.91 -3.11 2.24
C GLU A 266 24.38 -3.09 2.30
N LEU A 267 23.85 -2.23 3.17
CA LEU A 267 22.42 -2.01 3.36
C LEU A 267 22.10 -0.53 3.08
N PHE A 268 20.82 -0.22 2.90
CA PHE A 268 20.40 1.17 2.70
C PHE A 268 19.17 1.49 3.56
N SER A 269 19.27 2.57 4.32
CA SER A 269 18.11 3.21 4.95
C SER A 269 17.68 4.45 4.15
N THR A 270 16.44 4.91 4.37
CA THR A 270 15.88 6.03 3.60
C THR A 270 15.80 7.31 4.40
N VAL A 271 16.06 8.43 3.72
CA VAL A 271 15.67 9.78 4.13
C VAL A 271 14.32 10.11 3.48
N HIS A 272 13.36 10.57 4.26
CA HIS A 272 12.02 10.84 3.73
C HIS A 272 12.03 12.00 2.72
N VAL A 273 12.50 13.18 3.13
CA VAL A 273 12.46 14.42 2.34
C VAL A 273 13.85 14.97 2.10
N VAL A 274 14.12 15.31 0.87
CA VAL A 274 15.32 16.05 0.45
C VAL A 274 14.91 17.35 -0.21
N ASN A 275 15.54 18.47 0.16
CA ASN A 275 15.36 19.77 -0.46
C ASN A 275 16.59 20.13 -1.29
N PHE A 276 16.38 20.51 -2.54
CA PHE A 276 17.43 20.96 -3.46
C PHE A 276 17.28 22.44 -3.77
N ASP A 277 18.37 23.06 -4.18
CA ASP A 277 18.37 24.33 -4.88
C ASP A 277 17.96 24.09 -6.34
N PRO A 278 16.82 24.60 -6.82
CA PRO A 278 16.36 24.35 -8.18
C PRO A 278 17.24 25.00 -9.26
N LYS A 279 18.06 26.01 -8.92
CA LYS A 279 18.94 26.75 -9.86
C LYS A 279 20.26 26.00 -10.10
N THR A 280 20.76 25.32 -9.07
CA THR A 280 22.07 24.65 -9.12
C THR A 280 21.99 23.14 -9.11
N GLY A 281 20.86 22.56 -8.66
CA GLY A 281 20.68 21.14 -8.41
C GLY A 281 21.38 20.64 -7.14
N ASN A 282 21.97 21.51 -6.35
CA ASN A 282 22.66 21.12 -5.12
C ASN A 282 21.70 20.76 -4.00
N LEU A 283 22.07 19.75 -3.22
CA LEU A 283 21.36 19.37 -2.01
C LEU A 283 21.49 20.48 -0.97
N LYS A 284 20.37 21.00 -0.46
CA LYS A 284 20.30 22.00 0.61
C LYS A 284 20.21 21.33 2.00
N GLU A 285 19.28 20.38 2.14
CA GLU A 285 19.02 19.75 3.43
C GLU A 285 18.25 18.43 3.30
N ARG A 286 18.29 17.63 4.36
CA ARG A 286 17.50 16.43 4.55
C ARG A 286 16.51 16.62 5.68
N ARG A 287 15.27 16.14 5.51
CA ARG A 287 14.16 16.30 6.44
C ARG A 287 13.27 15.07 6.51
N THR A 288 12.26 15.15 7.37
CA THR A 288 11.10 14.25 7.32
C THR A 288 9.81 15.07 7.35
N GLY A 289 8.79 14.58 6.67
CA GLY A 289 7.42 15.08 6.79
C GLY A 289 6.59 14.23 7.75
N GLN A 290 6.62 12.91 7.58
CA GLN A 290 5.77 11.96 8.31
C GLN A 290 6.53 11.12 9.35
N GLY A 291 7.85 10.94 9.20
CA GLY A 291 8.70 10.18 10.13
C GLY A 291 8.98 10.91 11.44
N PHE A 292 9.60 10.22 12.36
CA PHE A 292 9.91 10.71 13.71
C PHE A 292 10.93 11.87 13.69
N HIS A 293 12.04 11.71 12.96
CA HIS A 293 13.13 12.68 12.89
C HIS A 293 13.78 12.69 11.50
N ALA A 294 14.51 13.75 11.16
CA ALA A 294 15.21 13.87 9.87
C ALA A 294 16.26 12.77 9.61
N THR A 295 16.80 12.18 10.67
CA THR A 295 17.76 11.07 10.63
C THR A 295 17.12 9.71 10.89
N SER A 296 15.84 9.65 11.26
CA SER A 296 15.14 8.38 11.45
C SER A 296 14.77 7.72 10.12
N THR A 297 14.37 6.47 10.20
CA THR A 297 13.87 5.71 9.05
C THR A 297 12.38 5.45 9.23
N TRP A 298 11.57 6.27 8.60
CA TRP A 298 10.13 6.07 8.52
C TRP A 298 9.81 4.77 7.76
N ALA A 299 9.14 3.83 8.41
CA ALA A 299 8.99 2.46 7.90
C ALA A 299 8.30 2.40 6.53
N ARG A 300 7.26 3.22 6.30
CA ARG A 300 6.55 3.24 5.01
C ARG A 300 7.40 3.88 3.91
N GLY A 301 8.21 4.88 4.21
CA GLY A 301 9.18 5.42 3.25
C GLY A 301 10.21 4.38 2.81
N GLN A 302 10.71 3.58 3.75
CA GLN A 302 11.57 2.44 3.44
C GLN A 302 10.85 1.41 2.56
N ALA A 303 9.59 1.10 2.86
CA ALA A 303 8.78 0.18 2.07
C ALA A 303 8.53 0.68 0.64
N TRP A 304 8.24 1.98 0.46
CA TRP A 304 8.13 2.60 -0.86
C TRP A 304 9.40 2.49 -1.67
N ALA A 305 10.56 2.67 -1.04
CA ALA A 305 11.84 2.51 -1.71
C ALA A 305 12.09 1.06 -2.18
N VAL A 306 11.81 0.06 -1.32
CA VAL A 306 11.93 -1.37 -1.71
C VAL A 306 11.08 -1.66 -2.95
N LEU A 307 9.80 -1.26 -2.95
CA LEU A 307 8.90 -1.49 -4.07
C LEU A 307 9.34 -0.71 -5.32
N GLY A 308 9.63 0.57 -5.18
CA GLY A 308 9.95 1.44 -6.31
C GLY A 308 11.26 1.06 -7.02
N TYR A 309 12.32 0.69 -6.28
CA TYR A 309 13.58 0.23 -6.91
C TYR A 309 13.45 -1.15 -7.54
N ALA A 310 12.71 -2.07 -6.91
CA ALA A 310 12.43 -3.37 -7.51
C ALA A 310 11.65 -3.22 -8.83
N GLN A 311 10.62 -2.37 -8.86
CA GLN A 311 9.87 -2.04 -10.08
C GLN A 311 10.77 -1.36 -11.14
N SER A 312 11.61 -0.40 -10.73
CA SER A 312 12.54 0.28 -11.64
C SER A 312 13.53 -0.69 -12.28
N PHE A 313 14.01 -1.69 -11.52
CA PHE A 313 14.83 -2.77 -12.10
C PHE A 313 14.02 -3.61 -13.08
N MET A 314 12.79 -3.97 -12.78
CA MET A 314 11.97 -4.78 -13.70
C MET A 314 11.81 -4.12 -15.06
N TRP A 315 11.69 -2.80 -15.11
CA TRP A 315 11.64 -2.03 -16.35
C TRP A 315 13.01 -1.91 -17.04
N THR A 316 14.02 -1.43 -16.32
CA THR A 316 15.28 -0.95 -16.90
C THR A 316 16.36 -2.01 -17.01
N LYS A 317 16.28 -3.06 -16.18
CA LYS A 317 17.35 -4.05 -15.95
C LYS A 317 18.68 -3.42 -15.49
N ASN A 318 18.64 -2.20 -14.94
CA ASN A 318 19.82 -1.55 -14.39
C ASN A 318 20.29 -2.26 -13.11
N PRO A 319 21.52 -2.82 -13.09
CA PRO A 319 22.00 -3.58 -11.93
C PRO A 319 22.12 -2.75 -10.65
N ASP A 320 22.34 -1.42 -10.74
CA ASP A 320 22.38 -0.55 -9.57
C ASP A 320 21.03 -0.53 -8.85
N PHE A 321 19.93 -0.59 -9.58
CA PHE A 321 18.58 -0.62 -8.98
C PHE A 321 18.29 -1.95 -8.27
N LEU A 322 18.79 -3.06 -8.83
CA LEU A 322 18.68 -4.37 -8.16
C LEU A 322 19.49 -4.40 -6.87
N HIS A 323 20.77 -3.95 -6.93
CA HIS A 323 21.64 -3.87 -5.78
C HIS A 323 21.03 -3.03 -4.65
N VAL A 324 20.53 -1.86 -5.00
CA VAL A 324 19.85 -0.96 -4.05
C VAL A 324 18.58 -1.59 -3.48
N ALA A 325 17.75 -2.22 -4.32
CA ALA A 325 16.52 -2.88 -3.85
C ALA A 325 16.82 -4.01 -2.86
N VAL A 326 17.88 -4.80 -3.10
CA VAL A 326 18.36 -5.82 -2.16
C VAL A 326 18.78 -5.19 -0.84
N GLY A 327 19.64 -4.18 -0.87
CA GLY A 327 20.12 -3.52 0.35
C GLY A 327 19.01 -2.84 1.17
N LEU A 328 18.00 -2.25 0.50
CA LEU A 328 16.82 -1.66 1.14
C LEU A 328 15.94 -2.73 1.80
N ALA A 329 15.70 -3.85 1.11
CA ALA A 329 14.88 -4.95 1.63
C ALA A 329 15.57 -5.64 2.81
N GLU A 330 16.87 -5.88 2.74
CA GLU A 330 17.65 -6.45 3.84
C GLU A 330 17.68 -5.51 5.07
N TYR A 331 17.76 -4.20 4.85
CA TYR A 331 17.64 -3.25 5.97
C TYR A 331 16.25 -3.33 6.61
N PHE A 332 15.18 -3.39 5.81
CA PHE A 332 13.83 -3.54 6.34
C PHE A 332 13.69 -4.82 7.17
N ILE A 333 14.20 -5.96 6.68
CA ILE A 333 14.19 -7.24 7.39
C ILE A 333 14.98 -7.14 8.69
N LEU A 334 16.19 -6.57 8.65
CA LEU A 334 17.02 -6.37 9.83
C LEU A 334 16.27 -5.59 10.92
N ARG A 335 15.55 -4.53 10.55
CA ARG A 335 14.80 -3.69 11.50
C ARG A 335 13.59 -4.42 12.10
N LEU A 336 12.96 -5.34 11.35
CA LEU A 336 11.92 -6.22 11.90
C LEU A 336 12.52 -7.23 12.89
N GLU A 337 13.59 -7.92 12.51
CA GLU A 337 14.20 -8.98 13.29
C GLU A 337 14.86 -8.46 14.56
N THR A 338 15.43 -7.25 14.53
CA THR A 338 16.10 -6.61 15.67
C THR A 338 15.18 -5.70 16.49
N SER A 339 13.89 -5.60 16.16
CA SER A 339 12.91 -4.87 16.97
C SER A 339 12.83 -5.41 18.40
N SER A 340 12.48 -4.53 19.35
CA SER A 340 12.26 -4.90 20.75
C SER A 340 11.29 -6.09 20.87
N ALA A 341 11.49 -6.96 21.88
CA ALA A 341 10.51 -8.02 22.21
C ALA A 341 9.11 -7.49 22.54
N LEU A 342 8.97 -6.23 22.90
CA LEU A 342 7.68 -5.56 23.12
C LEU A 342 6.76 -5.59 21.89
N VAL A 343 7.31 -5.81 20.68
CA VAL A 343 6.50 -5.96 19.47
C VAL A 343 5.82 -7.33 19.36
N GLU A 344 6.15 -8.30 20.20
CA GLU A 344 5.59 -9.64 20.16
C GLU A 344 4.42 -9.79 21.12
N VAL A 345 3.33 -10.34 20.60
CA VAL A 345 2.15 -10.70 21.40
C VAL A 345 2.07 -12.23 21.45
N PRO A 346 2.12 -12.84 22.64
CA PRO A 346 1.98 -14.28 22.77
C PRO A 346 0.66 -14.80 22.18
N VAL A 347 0.68 -15.97 21.58
CA VAL A 347 -0.53 -16.65 21.08
C VAL A 347 -0.84 -17.90 21.88
N PRO A 348 -2.14 -18.23 22.09
CA PRO A 348 -2.52 -19.49 22.70
C PRO A 348 -1.92 -20.69 21.96
N GLY A 349 -1.34 -21.63 22.69
CA GLY A 349 -0.67 -22.80 22.10
C GLY A 349 0.82 -22.62 21.86
N GLY A 350 1.39 -21.45 22.15
CA GLY A 350 2.82 -21.15 22.02
C GLY A 350 3.16 -20.33 20.80
N GLY A 351 4.33 -19.67 20.85
CA GLY A 351 4.79 -18.73 19.84
C GLY A 351 4.28 -17.29 20.08
N ALA A 352 4.55 -16.41 19.11
CA ALA A 352 4.16 -15.01 19.16
C ALA A 352 3.79 -14.51 17.76
N LYS A 353 3.08 -13.38 17.71
CA LYS A 353 2.72 -12.63 16.49
C LYS A 353 3.08 -11.16 16.63
N GLY A 354 3.17 -10.44 15.51
CA GLY A 354 3.42 -9.01 15.46
C GLY A 354 4.87 -8.62 15.22
N ARG A 355 5.84 -9.57 15.25
CA ARG A 355 7.25 -9.31 14.97
C ARG A 355 7.45 -8.67 13.60
N TYR A 356 6.73 -9.17 12.59
CA TYR A 356 6.86 -8.74 11.20
C TYR A 356 5.82 -7.68 10.79
N VAL A 357 5.08 -7.10 11.75
CA VAL A 357 4.30 -5.87 11.54
C VAL A 357 5.19 -4.70 11.98
N PRO A 358 5.72 -3.88 11.06
CA PRO A 358 6.74 -2.87 11.39
C PRO A 358 6.21 -1.82 12.38
N LEU A 359 7.11 -1.29 13.21
CA LEU A 359 6.89 -0.01 13.88
C LEU A 359 6.70 1.08 12.82
N TRP A 360 5.94 2.12 13.15
CA TRP A 360 5.65 3.22 12.21
C TRP A 360 6.92 3.97 11.74
N ASP A 361 7.92 4.03 12.61
CA ASP A 361 9.26 4.54 12.33
C ASP A 361 10.24 3.65 13.11
N PHE A 362 11.29 3.18 12.47
CA PHE A 362 12.21 2.21 13.07
C PHE A 362 13.08 2.79 14.19
N ASP A 363 13.18 4.10 14.26
CA ASP A 363 14.06 4.80 15.21
C ASP A 363 13.25 5.62 16.24
N ALA A 364 11.92 5.64 16.11
CA ALA A 364 11.06 6.27 17.11
C ALA A 364 11.07 5.48 18.43
N PRO A 365 11.04 6.16 19.58
CA PRO A 365 10.89 5.48 20.86
C PRO A 365 9.53 4.80 20.95
N ILE A 366 9.46 3.67 21.65
CA ILE A 366 8.20 3.02 21.99
C ILE A 366 7.61 3.76 23.19
N GLU A 367 6.62 4.62 22.95
CA GLU A 367 5.98 5.43 23.99
C GLU A 367 5.01 4.61 24.84
N ASN A 368 4.36 3.60 24.25
CA ASN A 368 3.45 2.69 24.93
C ASN A 368 3.93 1.25 24.77
N GLU A 369 4.56 0.70 25.81
CA GLU A 369 5.09 -0.66 25.81
C GLU A 369 4.02 -1.75 25.66
N LYS A 370 2.77 -1.48 26.07
CA LYS A 370 1.65 -2.42 25.94
C LYS A 370 1.06 -2.44 24.53
N ASN A 371 1.22 -1.36 23.78
CA ASN A 371 0.73 -1.23 22.41
C ASN A 371 1.72 -0.38 21.59
N PRO A 372 2.87 -0.94 21.18
CA PRO A 372 3.84 -0.25 20.33
C PRO A 372 3.19 0.19 19.03
N LEU A 373 3.38 1.45 18.66
CA LEU A 373 2.74 2.02 17.47
C LEU A 373 3.30 1.41 16.18
N ARG A 374 2.41 0.84 15.37
CA ARG A 374 2.71 0.07 14.16
C ARG A 374 2.30 0.82 12.89
N ASP A 375 2.81 0.33 11.78
CA ASP A 375 2.28 0.64 10.45
C ASP A 375 2.13 -0.63 9.60
N SER A 376 0.97 -1.29 9.71
CA SER A 376 0.65 -2.49 8.92
C SER A 376 0.71 -2.24 7.41
N SER A 377 0.43 -0.99 6.97
CA SER A 377 0.54 -0.63 5.56
C SER A 377 1.98 -0.69 5.05
N ALA A 378 2.96 -0.29 5.87
CA ALA A 378 4.37 -0.41 5.51
C ALA A 378 4.79 -1.87 5.32
N GLY A 379 4.27 -2.79 6.14
CA GLY A 379 4.52 -4.22 6.02
C GLY A 379 4.05 -4.79 4.67
N VAL A 380 2.78 -4.56 4.31
CA VAL A 380 2.23 -5.09 3.05
C VAL A 380 2.82 -4.44 1.81
N ILE A 381 3.23 -3.16 1.88
CA ILE A 381 3.95 -2.48 0.78
C ILE A 381 5.33 -3.10 0.59
N ALA A 382 6.09 -3.28 1.68
CA ALA A 382 7.41 -3.93 1.62
C ALA A 382 7.31 -5.36 1.11
N ALA A 383 6.29 -6.12 1.54
CA ALA A 383 6.04 -7.48 1.05
C ALA A 383 5.78 -7.51 -0.46
N ASN A 384 4.99 -6.57 -1.01
CA ASN A 384 4.83 -6.41 -2.46
C ASN A 384 6.16 -6.10 -3.15
N GLY A 385 6.96 -5.21 -2.57
CA GLY A 385 8.30 -4.90 -3.06
C GLY A 385 9.21 -6.13 -3.09
N MET A 386 9.19 -6.95 -2.04
CA MET A 386 9.97 -8.19 -1.95
C MET A 386 9.48 -9.28 -2.94
N LEU A 387 8.17 -9.34 -3.26
CA LEU A 387 7.69 -10.23 -4.34
C LEU A 387 8.25 -9.80 -5.70
N VAL A 388 8.23 -8.49 -6.01
CA VAL A 388 8.81 -7.98 -7.25
C VAL A 388 10.33 -8.21 -7.27
N LEU A 389 11.01 -8.01 -6.14
CA LEU A 389 12.43 -8.27 -6.00
C LEU A 389 12.78 -9.76 -6.17
N SER A 390 11.95 -10.66 -5.64
CA SER A 390 12.08 -12.11 -5.85
C SER A 390 12.04 -12.46 -7.34
N GLN A 391 11.08 -11.90 -8.09
CA GLN A 391 11.00 -12.08 -9.54
C GLN A 391 12.20 -11.47 -10.27
N ALA A 392 12.67 -10.29 -9.83
CA ALA A 392 13.86 -9.63 -10.37
C ALA A 392 15.10 -10.51 -10.23
N LEU A 393 15.34 -11.06 -9.03
CA LEU A 393 16.46 -11.95 -8.74
C LEU A 393 16.37 -13.27 -9.50
N ALA A 394 15.19 -13.86 -9.60
CA ALA A 394 14.98 -15.05 -10.44
C ALA A 394 15.34 -14.77 -11.91
N SER A 395 15.00 -13.58 -12.42
CA SER A 395 15.29 -13.20 -13.81
C SER A 395 16.78 -13.08 -14.14
N VAL A 396 17.62 -12.95 -13.13
CA VAL A 396 19.10 -12.90 -13.26
C VAL A 396 19.77 -14.18 -12.73
N GLY A 397 19.02 -15.22 -12.42
CA GLY A 397 19.55 -16.50 -11.98
C GLY A 397 19.88 -16.62 -10.48
N SER A 398 19.60 -15.59 -9.68
CA SER A 398 19.87 -15.59 -8.22
C SER A 398 18.73 -16.27 -7.44
N VAL A 399 18.61 -17.57 -7.61
CA VAL A 399 17.48 -18.38 -7.13
C VAL A 399 17.38 -18.42 -5.60
N VAL A 400 18.51 -18.49 -4.90
CA VAL A 400 18.55 -18.58 -3.43
C VAL A 400 18.03 -17.28 -2.80
N GLU A 401 18.51 -16.14 -3.28
CA GLU A 401 18.07 -14.82 -2.81
C GLU A 401 16.60 -14.55 -3.22
N SER A 402 16.22 -14.96 -4.43
CA SER A 402 14.83 -14.89 -4.91
C SER A 402 13.89 -15.59 -3.91
N LYS A 403 14.22 -16.84 -3.53
CA LYS A 403 13.43 -17.59 -2.56
C LYS A 403 13.40 -16.92 -1.19
N ARG A 404 14.54 -16.38 -0.71
CA ARG A 404 14.63 -15.69 0.57
C ARG A 404 13.64 -14.51 0.65
N PHE A 405 13.59 -13.66 -0.38
CA PHE A 405 12.66 -12.52 -0.39
C PHE A 405 11.20 -12.94 -0.59
N LEU A 406 10.93 -14.00 -1.33
CA LEU A 406 9.60 -14.59 -1.41
C LEU A 406 9.13 -15.09 -0.03
N ASP A 407 9.96 -15.87 0.65
CA ASP A 407 9.64 -16.43 1.98
C ASP A 407 9.41 -15.30 3.00
N MET A 408 10.23 -14.25 2.97
CA MET A 408 10.09 -13.10 3.87
C MET A 408 8.82 -12.28 3.56
N ALA A 409 8.50 -12.06 2.29
CA ALA A 409 7.26 -11.39 1.89
C ALA A 409 6.03 -12.13 2.41
N VAL A 410 6.03 -13.46 2.31
CA VAL A 410 4.97 -14.31 2.87
C VAL A 410 4.92 -14.19 4.39
N THR A 411 6.05 -14.27 5.08
CA THR A 411 6.13 -14.17 6.54
C THR A 411 5.56 -12.82 7.04
N ILE A 412 5.90 -11.71 6.38
CA ILE A 412 5.37 -10.38 6.71
C ILE A 412 3.85 -10.36 6.59
N VAL A 413 3.30 -10.90 5.50
CA VAL A 413 1.85 -10.89 5.29
C VAL A 413 1.12 -11.85 6.22
N GLU A 414 1.66 -13.03 6.49
CA GLU A 414 1.09 -13.95 7.49
C GLU A 414 1.00 -13.31 8.87
N ASP A 415 2.08 -12.69 9.32
CA ASP A 415 2.10 -12.04 10.63
C ASP A 415 1.18 -10.81 10.65
N THR A 416 1.11 -10.06 9.54
CA THR A 416 0.16 -8.95 9.39
C THR A 416 -1.29 -9.44 9.48
N LEU A 417 -1.64 -10.55 8.82
CA LEU A 417 -2.97 -11.14 8.91
C LEU A 417 -3.27 -11.65 10.33
N ALA A 418 -2.29 -12.28 10.98
CA ALA A 418 -2.46 -12.78 12.35
C ALA A 418 -2.61 -11.67 13.39
N PHE A 419 -1.93 -10.53 13.20
CA PHE A 419 -1.90 -9.44 14.17
C PHE A 419 -2.89 -8.31 13.85
N SER A 420 -2.99 -7.89 12.59
CA SER A 420 -3.67 -6.66 12.17
C SER A 420 -4.95 -6.87 11.37
N LEU A 421 -5.33 -8.11 11.00
CA LEU A 421 -6.64 -8.35 10.37
C LEU A 421 -7.75 -7.93 11.32
N ALA A 422 -8.65 -7.06 10.84
CA ALA A 422 -9.76 -6.57 11.65
C ALA A 422 -10.68 -7.72 12.08
N PRO A 423 -10.95 -7.90 13.39
CA PRO A 423 -11.78 -8.99 13.88
C PRO A 423 -13.28 -8.82 13.57
N GLU A 424 -13.69 -7.63 13.14
CA GLU A 424 -15.05 -7.32 12.68
C GLU A 424 -15.26 -7.93 11.30
N LEU A 425 -15.70 -9.17 11.24
CA LEU A 425 -15.90 -9.92 10.01
C LEU A 425 -17.24 -9.61 9.34
N VAL A 426 -17.23 -9.67 8.03
CA VAL A 426 -18.38 -9.45 7.15
C VAL A 426 -18.52 -10.62 6.20
N ARG A 427 -19.74 -10.99 5.85
CA ARG A 427 -20.04 -12.06 4.89
C ARG A 427 -21.00 -11.63 3.81
N LEU A 428 -20.96 -12.31 2.68
CA LEU A 428 -21.91 -12.16 1.59
C LEU A 428 -23.06 -13.18 1.78
N ASN A 429 -24.29 -12.70 1.68
CA ASN A 429 -25.47 -13.53 1.68
C ASN A 429 -26.15 -13.38 0.32
N TYR A 430 -26.39 -14.49 -0.33
CA TYR A 430 -27.02 -14.53 -1.64
C TYR A 430 -28.47 -14.98 -1.49
N ASP A 431 -29.42 -14.12 -1.84
CA ASP A 431 -30.85 -14.41 -1.76
C ASP A 431 -31.51 -14.31 -3.15
N GLY A 432 -31.14 -15.14 -4.05
CA GLY A 432 -31.78 -15.30 -5.38
C GLY A 432 -31.71 -14.07 -6.30
N GLN A 433 -31.89 -12.85 -5.83
CA GLN A 433 -31.89 -11.63 -6.66
C GLN A 433 -30.86 -10.57 -6.25
N ALA A 434 -30.40 -10.57 -5.02
CA ALA A 434 -29.46 -9.58 -4.50
C ALA A 434 -28.30 -10.24 -3.74
N ILE A 435 -27.16 -9.54 -3.68
CA ILE A 435 -26.06 -9.88 -2.80
C ILE A 435 -26.17 -8.97 -1.56
N ALA A 436 -26.61 -9.53 -0.44
CA ALA A 436 -26.64 -8.82 0.83
C ALA A 436 -25.27 -8.92 1.51
N VAL A 437 -24.89 -7.86 2.22
CA VAL A 437 -23.66 -7.80 3.03
C VAL A 437 -24.07 -7.67 4.49
N ALA A 438 -23.58 -8.57 5.33
CA ALA A 438 -23.97 -8.62 6.74
C ALA A 438 -22.77 -8.72 7.66
N ASP A 439 -22.79 -7.99 8.80
CA ASP A 439 -21.82 -8.17 9.86
C ASP A 439 -22.01 -9.54 10.52
N VAL A 440 -20.91 -10.27 10.76
CA VAL A 440 -20.95 -11.56 11.45
C VAL A 440 -21.35 -11.37 12.92
N ALA A 441 -20.90 -10.31 13.55
CA ALA A 441 -21.30 -9.91 14.88
C ALA A 441 -22.08 -8.59 14.82
N PRO A 442 -23.42 -8.60 15.07
CA PRO A 442 -24.24 -7.39 14.98
C PRO A 442 -23.70 -6.26 15.85
N GLY A 443 -23.65 -5.05 15.31
CA GLY A 443 -23.18 -3.83 15.99
C GLY A 443 -21.66 -3.71 16.13
N LYS A 444 -20.88 -4.68 15.64
CA LYS A 444 -19.42 -4.60 15.54
C LYS A 444 -19.03 -4.35 14.11
N ARG A 445 -18.57 -3.15 13.83
CA ARG A 445 -18.19 -2.73 12.48
C ARG A 445 -16.82 -2.05 12.47
N PHE A 446 -16.02 -2.40 11.47
CA PHE A 446 -14.78 -1.73 11.10
C PHE A 446 -14.61 -1.87 9.59
N ASP A 447 -14.53 -0.76 8.86
CA ASP A 447 -14.59 -0.77 7.38
C ASP A 447 -13.30 -1.27 6.74
N ALA A 448 -12.15 -0.89 7.28
CA ALA A 448 -10.88 -1.36 6.74
C ALA A 448 -10.66 -2.87 6.98
N VAL A 449 -9.86 -3.47 6.13
CA VAL A 449 -9.41 -4.87 6.27
C VAL A 449 -8.34 -4.98 7.35
N LEU A 450 -7.37 -4.06 7.34
CA LEU A 450 -6.26 -4.02 8.29
C LEU A 450 -6.44 -2.90 9.32
N LYS A 451 -6.09 -3.20 10.57
CA LYS A 451 -5.83 -2.26 11.67
C LYS A 451 -4.34 -1.97 11.82
N ASN A 452 -3.99 -1.19 12.84
CA ASN A 452 -2.62 -0.90 13.25
C ASN A 452 -1.76 -0.27 12.15
N ALA A 453 -2.35 0.63 11.38
CA ALA A 453 -1.65 1.45 10.40
C ALA A 453 -1.47 2.88 10.91
N THR A 454 -0.37 3.51 10.55
CA THR A 454 -0.04 4.88 10.95
C THR A 454 0.35 5.70 9.74
N ALA A 455 -0.51 6.63 9.34
CA ALA A 455 -0.21 7.53 8.23
C ALA A 455 0.90 8.50 8.60
N ASN A 456 0.83 9.09 9.80
CA ASN A 456 1.72 10.13 10.27
C ASN A 456 1.65 10.28 11.79
N HIS A 457 2.80 10.24 12.46
CA HIS A 457 2.91 10.55 13.89
C HIS A 457 4.04 11.55 14.20
N ASN A 458 4.48 12.33 13.21
CA ASN A 458 5.47 13.37 13.39
C ASN A 458 4.95 14.45 14.34
N ALA A 459 5.72 14.74 15.40
CA ALA A 459 5.35 15.73 16.41
C ALA A 459 5.23 17.16 15.85
N LYS A 460 5.88 17.45 14.71
CA LYS A 460 5.83 18.75 14.03
C LYS A 460 4.67 18.91 13.07
N ASP A 461 3.94 17.84 12.75
CA ASP A 461 2.80 17.94 11.85
C ASP A 461 1.59 18.57 12.55
N HIS A 462 0.82 19.34 11.81
CA HIS A 462 -0.41 19.96 12.29
C HIS A 462 -1.50 18.95 12.59
N LYS A 463 -1.47 17.79 11.93
CA LYS A 463 -2.45 16.71 12.09
C LYS A 463 -1.78 15.35 12.00
N ARG A 464 -1.93 14.55 13.05
CA ARG A 464 -1.41 13.20 13.12
C ARG A 464 -2.54 12.19 12.99
N TYR A 465 -2.27 11.09 12.29
CA TYR A 465 -3.21 9.98 12.09
C TYR A 465 -2.46 8.67 12.33
N TRP A 466 -2.79 8.00 13.40
CA TRP A 466 -2.12 6.79 13.84
C TRP A 466 -3.08 5.76 14.44
N ASP A 467 -2.65 4.50 14.43
CA ASP A 467 -3.36 3.32 14.96
C ASP A 467 -4.80 3.17 14.44
N HIS A 468 -4.94 3.10 13.12
CA HIS A 468 -6.21 2.98 12.42
C HIS A 468 -6.08 2.12 11.16
N GLY A 469 -7.13 2.04 10.33
CA GLY A 469 -7.06 1.45 8.98
C GLY A 469 -6.64 2.47 7.93
N LEU A 470 -5.91 2.03 6.91
CA LEU A 470 -5.50 2.85 5.77
C LEU A 470 -5.89 2.17 4.45
N VAL A 471 -6.56 2.91 3.58
CA VAL A 471 -7.07 2.40 2.31
C VAL A 471 -5.99 1.79 1.40
N TYR A 472 -4.78 2.35 1.42
CA TYR A 472 -3.65 1.78 0.68
C TYR A 472 -3.05 0.55 1.35
N GLY A 473 -3.18 0.38 2.68
CA GLY A 473 -2.86 -0.88 3.35
C GLY A 473 -3.75 -2.02 2.85
N ASP A 474 -5.04 -1.78 2.75
CA ASP A 474 -6.01 -2.74 2.22
C ASP A 474 -5.76 -3.03 0.73
N TYR A 475 -5.49 -2.00 -0.08
CA TYR A 475 -5.15 -2.15 -1.49
C TYR A 475 -3.92 -3.04 -1.69
N TYR A 476 -2.82 -2.76 -1.00
CA TYR A 476 -1.58 -3.54 -1.16
C TYR A 476 -1.70 -4.95 -0.58
N LEU A 477 -2.57 -5.18 0.40
CA LEU A 477 -2.90 -6.54 0.85
C LEU A 477 -3.61 -7.34 -0.25
N ILE A 478 -4.60 -6.74 -0.92
CA ILE A 478 -5.32 -7.38 -2.04
C ILE A 478 -4.38 -7.62 -3.22
N GLU A 479 -3.55 -6.61 -3.57
CA GLU A 479 -2.53 -6.72 -4.62
C GLU A 479 -1.50 -7.81 -4.34
N PHE A 480 -1.07 -7.98 -3.09
CA PHE A 480 -0.19 -9.08 -2.72
C PHE A 480 -0.79 -10.44 -3.10
N GLY A 481 -2.06 -10.67 -2.75
CA GLY A 481 -2.77 -11.88 -3.14
C GLY A 481 -2.87 -12.04 -4.66
N ASN A 482 -3.16 -10.97 -5.40
CA ASN A 482 -3.23 -11.00 -6.86
C ASN A 482 -1.86 -11.29 -7.49
N ARG A 483 -0.77 -10.77 -6.93
CA ARG A 483 0.60 -11.07 -7.39
C ARG A 483 0.96 -12.53 -7.21
N LEU A 484 0.60 -13.15 -6.09
CA LEU A 484 0.82 -14.58 -5.89
C LEU A 484 0.04 -15.43 -6.92
N LEU A 485 -1.20 -15.05 -7.25
CA LEU A 485 -1.99 -15.69 -8.32
C LEU A 485 -1.32 -15.49 -9.70
N LYS A 486 -0.87 -14.27 -10.00
CA LYS A 486 -0.14 -13.96 -11.25
C LYS A 486 1.17 -14.75 -11.37
N MET A 487 1.82 -15.07 -10.25
CA MET A 487 3.04 -15.90 -10.19
C MET A 487 2.75 -17.40 -10.21
N GLY A 488 1.48 -17.84 -10.12
CA GLY A 488 1.11 -19.25 -10.08
C GLY A 488 1.53 -19.96 -8.80
N LEU A 489 1.63 -19.24 -7.69
CA LEU A 489 2.08 -19.77 -6.39
C LEU A 489 0.94 -20.24 -5.49
N VAL A 490 -0.29 -19.83 -5.80
CA VAL A 490 -1.53 -20.20 -5.05
C VAL A 490 -2.68 -20.45 -6.02
#